data_8c2ccc059a5eb67c11f43fce08fb5b65
#
_entry.id   8c2ccc059a5eb67c11f43fce08fb5b65
#
_cell.length_a   1.000
_cell.length_b   1.000
_cell.length_c   1.000
_cell.angle_alpha   90.00
_cell.angle_beta   90.00
_cell.angle_gamma   90.00
#
_symmetry.space_group_name_H-M   'P 1'
#
loop_
_entity.id
_entity.type
_entity.pdbx_description
1 polymer ?
#
loop_
_entity_poly.entity_id
_entity_poly.type
_entity_poly.pdbx_seq_one_letter_code
_entity_poly.pdbx_strand_id
1 'polypeptide(L)'
;MADPNLSPLWTSQEAAKATDGQALGTWAINGVSIDTRSLKPGDLFVALKDVRDGHEFVANAFAAGAEAALVSRDVLGGHPGLMVHDVLHGLEKLGLAARERNSGVISAVTGSVGKTSVKEMLARIFRAAGRAHWSDKSFNNHWGVPLTLARMPRETERAIFEIGMNTPGEIAP
;
A
#
# COMPACT_ATOMS: atom_id res chain seq x y z
N MET A 1 12.67 1.90 -15.97
CA MET A 1 13.81 2.12 -15.06
C MET A 1 13.33 3.10 -13.99
N ALA A 2 13.50 2.78 -12.72
CA ALA A 2 13.21 3.73 -11.64
C ALA A 2 14.19 4.91 -11.75
N ASP A 3 13.71 6.12 -11.49
CA ASP A 3 14.55 7.32 -11.44
C ASP A 3 15.50 7.17 -10.24
N PRO A 4 16.84 7.16 -10.43
CA PRO A 4 17.80 6.97 -9.35
C PRO A 4 17.81 8.10 -8.30
N ASN A 5 17.06 9.18 -8.54
CA ASN A 5 16.91 10.32 -7.64
C ASN A 5 15.66 10.26 -6.76
N LEU A 6 14.79 9.27 -6.92
CA LEU A 6 13.62 9.13 -6.06
C LEU A 6 14.00 8.34 -4.80
N SER A 7 13.70 8.91 -3.64
CA SER A 7 13.79 8.19 -2.37
C SER A 7 12.90 6.93 -2.42
N PRO A 8 13.33 5.81 -1.82
CA PRO A 8 12.51 4.63 -1.78
C PRO A 8 11.15 4.92 -1.13
N LEU A 9 10.14 4.19 -1.53
CA LEU A 9 8.79 4.32 -0.97
C LEU A 9 8.81 4.03 0.54
N TRP A 10 9.49 2.93 0.93
CA TRP A 10 9.74 2.55 2.32
C TRP A 10 11.13 1.93 2.46
N THR A 11 11.79 2.23 3.57
CA THR A 11 12.92 1.47 4.09
C THR A 11 12.45 0.50 5.18
N SER A 12 13.23 -0.54 5.45
CA SER A 12 12.95 -1.51 6.52
C SER A 12 12.75 -0.85 7.89
N GLN A 13 13.56 0.16 8.21
CA GLN A 13 13.48 0.89 9.47
C GLN A 13 12.21 1.73 9.59
N GLU A 14 11.84 2.44 8.54
CA GLU A 14 10.61 3.25 8.53
C GLU A 14 9.36 2.38 8.63
N ALA A 15 9.33 1.28 7.90
CA ALA A 15 8.21 0.35 7.93
C ALA A 15 8.07 -0.31 9.31
N ALA A 16 9.16 -0.73 9.92
CA ALA A 16 9.17 -1.28 11.28
C ALA A 16 8.65 -0.25 12.30
N LYS A 17 9.14 1.00 12.22
CA LYS A 17 8.69 2.09 13.10
C LYS A 17 7.20 2.40 12.91
N ALA A 18 6.73 2.45 11.67
CA ALA A 18 5.34 2.75 11.36
C ALA A 18 4.36 1.67 11.87
N THR A 19 4.78 0.41 11.85
CA THR A 19 3.91 -0.73 12.16
C THR A 19 4.06 -1.27 13.58
N ASP A 20 5.05 -0.76 14.36
CA ASP A 20 5.57 -1.39 15.59
C ASP A 20 5.98 -2.86 15.36
N GLY A 21 6.38 -3.16 14.12
CA GLY A 21 6.81 -4.48 13.69
C GLY A 21 8.32 -4.66 13.78
N GLN A 22 8.78 -5.86 13.46
CA GLN A 22 10.19 -6.20 13.40
C GLN A 22 10.65 -6.31 11.94
N ALA A 23 11.61 -5.47 11.54
CA ALA A 23 12.28 -5.65 10.26
C ALA A 23 13.28 -6.81 10.34
N LEU A 24 13.20 -7.72 9.39
CA LEU A 24 14.13 -8.82 9.17
C LEU A 24 14.96 -8.50 7.91
N GLY A 25 16.24 -8.25 8.11
CA GLY A 25 17.15 -7.75 7.07
C GLY A 25 17.01 -6.25 6.79
N THR A 26 17.91 -5.74 5.95
CA THR A 26 17.87 -4.35 5.46
C THR A 26 17.36 -4.35 4.04
N TRP A 27 16.31 -3.59 3.77
CA TRP A 27 15.67 -3.51 2.47
C TRP A 27 15.06 -2.14 2.23
N ALA A 28 14.83 -1.85 0.96
CA ALA A 28 14.14 -0.64 0.52
C ALA A 28 13.24 -1.00 -0.66
N ILE A 29 11.99 -0.54 -0.65
CA ILE A 29 10.98 -0.90 -1.63
C ILE A 29 10.47 0.32 -2.39
N ASN A 30 9.98 0.07 -3.62
CA ASN A 30 9.41 1.09 -4.50
C ASN A 30 7.91 0.91 -4.76
N GLY A 31 7.32 -0.16 -4.25
CA GLY A 31 5.90 -0.46 -4.37
C GLY A 31 5.42 -1.43 -3.31
N VAL A 32 4.10 -1.63 -3.26
CA VAL A 32 3.44 -2.57 -2.34
C VAL A 32 2.43 -3.40 -3.13
N SER A 33 2.46 -4.71 -3.02
CA SER A 33 1.56 -5.62 -3.73
C SER A 33 0.95 -6.66 -2.79
N ILE A 34 -0.32 -7.00 -3.05
CA ILE A 34 -1.05 -8.09 -2.39
C ILE A 34 -1.27 -9.29 -3.33
N ASP A 35 -0.82 -9.18 -4.59
CA ASP A 35 -1.07 -10.17 -5.63
C ASP A 35 0.23 -10.46 -6.40
N THR A 36 0.72 -11.69 -6.32
CA THR A 36 1.96 -12.13 -6.96
C THR A 36 1.92 -12.02 -8.49
N ARG A 37 0.73 -11.98 -9.11
CA ARG A 37 0.56 -11.84 -10.56
C ARG A 37 0.81 -10.43 -11.07
N SER A 38 0.63 -9.44 -10.21
CA SER A 38 0.83 -8.01 -10.52
C SER A 38 2.01 -7.39 -9.77
N LEU A 39 2.68 -8.16 -8.94
CA LEU A 39 3.87 -7.78 -8.20
C LEU A 39 5.00 -7.40 -9.18
N LYS A 40 5.71 -6.34 -8.87
CA LYS A 40 6.88 -5.89 -9.62
C LYS A 40 8.15 -6.16 -8.82
N PRO A 41 9.29 -6.39 -9.48
CA PRO A 41 10.58 -6.46 -8.79
C PRO A 41 10.82 -5.23 -7.93
N GLY A 42 11.24 -5.44 -6.68
CA GLY A 42 11.44 -4.38 -5.69
C GLY A 42 10.20 -3.98 -4.89
N ASP A 43 9.06 -4.67 -5.05
CA ASP A 43 7.87 -4.46 -4.23
C ASP A 43 7.94 -5.16 -2.87
N LEU A 44 7.22 -4.62 -1.89
CA LEU A 44 6.82 -5.33 -0.68
C LEU A 44 5.58 -6.19 -0.98
N PHE A 45 5.67 -7.47 -0.78
CA PHE A 45 4.50 -8.34 -0.81
C PHE A 45 3.78 -8.33 0.55
N VAL A 46 2.49 -8.05 0.56
CA VAL A 46 1.67 -8.06 1.78
C VAL A 46 0.85 -9.34 1.83
N ALA A 47 1.13 -10.22 2.79
CA ALA A 47 0.50 -11.53 2.92
C ALA A 47 -0.88 -11.44 3.58
N LEU A 48 -1.80 -10.68 2.98
CA LEU A 48 -3.17 -10.54 3.48
C LEU A 48 -3.90 -11.89 3.51
N LYS A 49 -4.72 -12.07 4.53
CA LYS A 49 -5.67 -13.17 4.62
C LYS A 49 -7.05 -12.66 4.20
N ASP A 50 -7.55 -13.19 3.10
CA ASP A 50 -8.91 -12.97 2.60
C ASP A 50 -9.54 -14.34 2.33
N VAL A 51 -10.05 -14.64 1.15
CA VAL A 51 -10.53 -15.97 0.72
C VAL A 51 -9.43 -17.01 0.83
N ARG A 52 -8.18 -16.61 0.57
CA ARG A 52 -6.97 -17.43 0.70
C ARG A 52 -5.98 -16.75 1.65
N ASP A 53 -5.15 -17.55 2.31
CA ASP A 53 -4.09 -17.02 3.16
C ASP A 53 -2.89 -16.57 2.31
N GLY A 54 -2.63 -15.27 2.31
CA GLY A 54 -1.52 -14.67 1.56
C GLY A 54 -0.14 -15.22 1.93
N HIS A 55 0.02 -15.75 3.15
CA HIS A 55 1.27 -16.37 3.59
C HIS A 55 1.67 -17.60 2.74
N GLU A 56 0.71 -18.30 2.14
CA GLU A 56 0.96 -19.42 1.22
C GLU A 56 1.66 -18.99 -0.08
N PHE A 57 1.63 -17.69 -0.40
CA PHE A 57 2.18 -17.14 -1.63
C PHE A 57 3.50 -16.39 -1.44
N VAL A 58 4.04 -16.35 -0.23
CA VAL A 58 5.29 -15.61 0.07
C VAL A 58 6.46 -16.13 -0.76
N ALA A 59 6.63 -17.46 -0.87
CA ALA A 59 7.68 -18.02 -1.72
C ALA A 59 7.50 -17.63 -3.20
N ASN A 60 6.25 -17.63 -3.69
CA ASN A 60 5.94 -17.23 -5.06
C ASN A 60 6.20 -15.73 -5.28
N ALA A 61 5.95 -14.90 -4.25
CA ALA A 61 6.23 -13.46 -4.31
C ALA A 61 7.74 -13.21 -4.45
N PHE A 62 8.58 -13.90 -3.69
CA PHE A 62 10.04 -13.80 -3.85
C PHE A 62 10.50 -14.32 -5.21
N ALA A 63 9.93 -15.43 -5.70
CA ALA A 63 10.22 -15.92 -7.05
C ALA A 63 9.81 -14.91 -8.15
N ALA A 64 8.80 -14.07 -7.90
CA ALA A 64 8.36 -13.00 -8.80
C ALA A 64 9.17 -11.69 -8.60
N GLY A 65 10.12 -11.64 -7.67
CA GLY A 65 11.01 -10.51 -7.45
C GLY A 65 10.60 -9.56 -6.33
N ALA A 66 9.78 -9.99 -5.37
CA ALA A 66 9.54 -9.21 -4.15
C ALA A 66 10.87 -8.91 -3.43
N GLU A 67 11.07 -7.69 -3.00
CA GLU A 67 12.23 -7.29 -2.19
C GLU A 67 12.08 -7.75 -0.73
N ALA A 68 10.86 -7.68 -0.20
CA ALA A 68 10.52 -8.08 1.14
C ALA A 68 9.06 -8.55 1.21
N ALA A 69 8.67 -9.20 2.31
CA ALA A 69 7.28 -9.54 2.58
C ALA A 69 6.83 -9.09 3.97
N LEU A 70 5.60 -8.54 4.06
CA LEU A 70 4.91 -8.23 5.31
C LEU A 70 4.09 -9.45 5.72
N VAL A 71 4.43 -10.02 6.87
CA VAL A 71 3.89 -11.30 7.34
C VAL A 71 3.57 -11.25 8.84
N SER A 72 2.69 -12.13 9.33
CA SER A 72 2.39 -12.28 10.76
C SER A 72 2.87 -13.61 11.36
N ARG A 73 3.56 -14.43 10.58
CA ARG A 73 4.20 -15.67 11.02
C ARG A 73 5.46 -15.94 10.19
N ASP A 74 6.36 -16.75 10.73
CA ASP A 74 7.61 -17.07 10.03
C ASP A 74 7.35 -17.99 8.82
N VAL A 75 7.37 -17.38 7.64
CA VAL A 75 7.25 -18.01 6.32
C VAL A 75 8.25 -17.40 5.32
N LEU A 76 9.20 -16.61 5.81
CA LEU A 76 10.13 -15.87 4.97
C LEU A 76 11.22 -16.75 4.35
N GLY A 77 11.51 -17.90 4.95
CA GLY A 77 12.54 -18.82 4.44
C GLY A 77 13.93 -18.18 4.34
N GLY A 78 14.25 -17.23 5.22
CA GLY A 78 15.52 -16.49 5.23
C GLY A 78 15.53 -15.24 4.35
N HIS A 79 14.46 -14.93 3.63
CA HIS A 79 14.33 -13.69 2.86
C HIS A 79 14.01 -12.49 3.76
N PRO A 80 14.28 -11.25 3.28
CA PRO A 80 13.94 -10.03 4.00
C PRO A 80 12.42 -9.88 4.23
N GLY A 81 12.05 -9.23 5.34
CA GLY A 81 10.63 -9.03 5.61
C GLY A 81 10.33 -8.07 6.75
N LEU A 82 9.05 -7.88 6.96
CA LEU A 82 8.48 -7.13 8.08
C LEU A 82 7.51 -8.06 8.82
N MET A 83 7.89 -8.44 10.04
CA MET A 83 7.07 -9.26 10.92
C MET A 83 6.19 -8.35 11.76
N VAL A 84 4.88 -8.57 11.71
CA VAL A 84 3.86 -7.84 12.47
C VAL A 84 2.94 -8.82 13.19
N HIS A 85 2.17 -8.34 14.16
CA HIS A 85 1.19 -9.17 14.87
C HIS A 85 0.00 -9.55 13.95
N ASP A 86 -0.49 -8.58 13.17
CA ASP A 86 -1.58 -8.74 12.20
C ASP A 86 -1.23 -8.01 10.90
N VAL A 87 -1.39 -8.71 9.76
CA VAL A 87 -0.97 -8.19 8.45
C VAL A 87 -1.85 -7.03 7.99
N LEU A 88 -3.17 -7.11 8.21
CA LEU A 88 -4.07 -6.03 7.82
C LEU A 88 -3.80 -4.77 8.65
N HIS A 89 -3.68 -4.93 9.96
CA HIS A 89 -3.36 -3.81 10.85
C HIS A 89 -1.96 -3.21 10.52
N GLY A 90 -0.99 -4.04 10.17
CA GLY A 90 0.32 -3.56 9.68
C GLY A 90 0.19 -2.73 8.41
N LEU A 91 -0.64 -3.17 7.45
CA LEU A 91 -0.92 -2.42 6.23
C LEU A 91 -1.64 -1.10 6.51
N GLU A 92 -2.61 -1.08 7.43
CA GLU A 92 -3.31 0.13 7.89
C GLU A 92 -2.33 1.15 8.49
N LYS A 93 -1.43 0.71 9.35
CA LYS A 93 -0.38 1.54 9.94
C LYS A 93 0.59 2.11 8.89
N LEU A 94 1.00 1.31 7.89
CA LEU A 94 1.78 1.83 6.76
C LEU A 94 0.98 2.90 5.99
N GLY A 95 -0.30 2.67 5.75
CA GLY A 95 -1.17 3.64 5.10
C GLY A 95 -1.28 4.95 5.89
N LEU A 96 -1.49 4.88 7.20
CA LEU A 96 -1.55 6.03 8.08
C LEU A 96 -0.22 6.80 8.07
N ALA A 97 0.89 6.13 8.25
CA ALA A 97 2.21 6.76 8.22
C ALA A 97 2.53 7.39 6.85
N ALA A 98 2.08 6.77 5.73
CA ALA A 98 2.17 7.38 4.41
C ALA A 98 1.35 8.67 4.30
N ARG A 99 0.17 8.70 4.92
CA ARG A 99 -0.69 9.88 5.00
C ARG A 99 -0.04 10.99 5.83
N GLU A 100 0.49 10.66 7.00
CA GLU A 100 1.10 11.62 7.94
C GLU A 100 2.37 12.27 7.39
N ARG A 101 3.22 11.49 6.68
CA ARG A 101 4.47 12.02 6.09
C ARG A 101 4.26 12.88 4.84
N ASN A 102 3.04 12.89 4.28
CA ASN A 102 2.72 13.61 3.06
C ASN A 102 2.08 14.96 3.38
N SER A 103 2.60 16.04 2.78
CA SER A 103 2.10 17.40 2.93
C SER A 103 1.14 17.85 1.82
N GLY A 104 0.89 17.00 0.83
CA GLY A 104 0.00 17.27 -0.29
C GLY A 104 -1.48 17.29 0.08
N VAL A 105 -2.29 17.74 -0.85
CA VAL A 105 -3.75 17.74 -0.69
C VAL A 105 -4.29 16.34 -0.96
N ILE A 106 -4.95 15.77 0.03
CA ILE A 106 -5.60 14.46 -0.08
C ILE A 106 -7.11 14.64 -0.10
N SER A 107 -7.74 14.12 -1.15
CA SER A 107 -9.17 14.16 -1.38
C SER A 107 -9.75 12.74 -1.38
N ALA A 108 -11.02 12.62 -1.00
CA ALA A 108 -11.75 11.35 -1.06
C ALA A 108 -13.08 11.53 -1.77
N VAL A 109 -13.51 10.50 -2.49
CA VAL A 109 -14.82 10.42 -3.14
C VAL A 109 -15.59 9.25 -2.56
N THR A 110 -16.78 9.54 -2.07
CA THR A 110 -17.75 8.54 -1.65
C THR A 110 -19.11 8.81 -2.28
N GLY A 111 -20.05 7.90 -2.15
CA GLY A 111 -21.40 8.00 -2.69
C GLY A 111 -21.95 6.65 -3.16
N SER A 112 -23.24 6.57 -3.45
CA SER A 112 -23.89 5.32 -3.90
C SER A 112 -23.54 4.94 -5.33
N VAL A 113 -23.36 5.94 -6.22
CA VAL A 113 -23.00 5.74 -7.65
C VAL A 113 -21.99 6.80 -8.10
N GLY A 114 -21.28 6.51 -9.20
CA GLY A 114 -20.39 7.47 -9.86
C GLY A 114 -19.02 7.69 -9.22
N LYS A 115 -18.72 7.08 -8.06
CA LYS A 115 -17.45 7.24 -7.36
C LYS A 115 -16.23 7.06 -8.27
N THR A 116 -16.15 5.95 -8.97
CA THR A 116 -15.02 5.61 -9.86
C THR A 116 -14.89 6.61 -11.00
N SER A 117 -16.01 7.03 -11.61
CA SER A 117 -15.98 8.02 -12.69
C SER A 117 -15.46 9.37 -12.20
N VAL A 118 -15.93 9.85 -11.05
CA VAL A 118 -15.45 11.10 -10.44
C VAL A 118 -13.97 11.00 -10.04
N LYS A 119 -13.56 9.89 -9.42
CA LYS A 119 -12.15 9.62 -9.08
C LYS A 119 -11.26 9.68 -10.34
N GLU A 120 -11.65 9.01 -11.42
CA GLU A 120 -10.87 8.99 -12.65
C GLU A 120 -10.77 10.38 -13.31
N MET A 121 -11.84 11.18 -13.28
CA MET A 121 -11.82 12.57 -13.75
C MET A 121 -10.86 13.42 -12.92
N LEU A 122 -10.97 13.34 -11.59
CA LEU A 122 -10.09 14.08 -10.68
C LEU A 122 -8.63 13.63 -10.80
N ALA A 123 -8.38 12.33 -10.95
CA ALA A 123 -7.04 11.80 -11.17
C ALA A 123 -6.37 12.39 -12.43
N ARG A 124 -7.12 12.53 -13.53
CA ARG A 124 -6.64 13.18 -14.76
C ARG A 124 -6.32 14.66 -14.54
N ILE A 125 -7.19 15.39 -13.84
CA ILE A 125 -6.99 16.81 -13.52
C ILE A 125 -5.75 16.96 -12.62
N PHE A 126 -5.64 16.16 -11.57
CA PHE A 126 -4.51 16.22 -10.63
C PHE A 126 -3.19 15.87 -11.31
N ARG A 127 -3.18 14.86 -12.19
CA ARG A 127 -2.01 14.48 -12.98
C ARG A 127 -1.54 15.60 -13.92
N ALA A 128 -2.47 16.35 -14.50
CA ALA A 128 -2.13 17.52 -15.34
C ALA A 128 -1.59 18.69 -14.51
N ALA A 129 -1.95 18.77 -13.21
CA ALA A 129 -1.56 19.86 -12.31
C ALA A 129 -0.29 19.57 -11.48
N GLY A 130 0.28 18.35 -11.53
CA GLY A 130 1.48 18.00 -10.77
C GLY A 130 1.59 16.51 -10.44
N ARG A 131 2.38 16.18 -9.42
CA ARG A 131 2.59 14.80 -8.97
C ARG A 131 1.35 14.29 -8.24
N ALA A 132 0.59 13.44 -8.91
CA ALA A 132 -0.68 12.92 -8.42
C ALA A 132 -0.60 11.43 -8.08
N HIS A 133 -1.35 11.03 -7.05
CA HIS A 133 -1.55 9.64 -6.65
C HIS A 133 -3.04 9.32 -6.53
N TRP A 134 -3.44 8.12 -6.95
CA TRP A 134 -4.82 7.65 -6.86
C TRP A 134 -4.88 6.13 -6.80
N SER A 135 -6.03 5.59 -6.35
CA SER A 135 -6.26 4.16 -6.35
C SER A 135 -6.37 3.62 -7.77
N ASP A 136 -5.50 2.65 -8.10
CA ASP A 136 -5.70 1.80 -9.25
C ASP A 136 -6.93 0.91 -9.00
N LYS A 137 -7.82 0.82 -9.96
CA LYS A 137 -9.06 0.03 -9.83
C LYS A 137 -9.97 0.55 -8.70
N SER A 138 -10.99 -0.24 -8.36
CA SER A 138 -11.92 0.07 -7.27
C SER A 138 -11.41 -0.48 -5.93
N PHE A 139 -10.17 -0.14 -5.53
CA PHE A 139 -9.66 -0.46 -4.20
C PHE A 139 -10.27 0.47 -3.15
N ASN A 140 -11.54 0.24 -2.83
CA ASN A 140 -12.35 1.10 -1.99
C ASN A 140 -12.86 0.41 -0.71
N ASN A 141 -12.38 -0.82 -0.42
CA ASN A 141 -12.73 -1.62 0.74
C ASN A 141 -11.71 -1.43 1.90
N HIS A 142 -11.91 -2.15 3.00
CA HIS A 142 -11.12 -2.06 4.24
C HIS A 142 -9.61 -2.30 4.07
N TRP A 143 -9.14 -3.03 3.06
CA TRP A 143 -7.71 -3.18 2.76
C TRP A 143 -7.25 -2.36 1.54
N GLY A 144 -8.17 -2.01 0.64
CA GLY A 144 -7.84 -1.29 -0.60
C GLY A 144 -7.40 0.15 -0.37
N VAL A 145 -8.06 0.85 0.55
CA VAL A 145 -7.68 2.22 0.94
C VAL A 145 -6.32 2.24 1.64
N PRO A 146 -6.05 1.42 2.68
CA PRO A 146 -4.72 1.30 3.27
C PRO A 146 -3.63 0.92 2.27
N LEU A 147 -3.89 -0.02 1.36
CA LEU A 147 -2.95 -0.40 0.30
C LEU A 147 -2.61 0.78 -0.62
N THR A 148 -3.62 1.54 -1.03
CA THR A 148 -3.40 2.71 -1.89
C THR A 148 -2.62 3.80 -1.15
N LEU A 149 -2.91 4.04 0.12
CA LEU A 149 -2.15 4.96 0.97
C LEU A 149 -0.69 4.50 1.14
N ALA A 150 -0.46 3.22 1.46
CA ALA A 150 0.88 2.66 1.62
C ALA A 150 1.74 2.76 0.34
N ARG A 151 1.10 2.81 -0.83
CA ARG A 151 1.71 3.02 -2.15
C ARG A 151 1.97 4.49 -2.48
N MET A 152 1.47 5.43 -1.69
CA MET A 152 1.56 6.85 -2.01
C MET A 152 3.01 7.35 -1.91
N PRO A 153 3.60 7.88 -3.00
CA PRO A 153 4.91 8.49 -2.99
C PRO A 153 4.99 9.69 -2.05
N ARG A 154 6.16 9.92 -1.47
CA ARG A 154 6.41 11.05 -0.54
C ARG A 154 6.16 12.40 -1.19
N GLU A 155 6.50 12.50 -2.47
CA GLU A 155 6.45 13.72 -3.26
C GLU A 155 5.06 13.98 -3.86
N THR A 156 4.04 13.21 -3.47
CA THR A 156 2.66 13.40 -3.94
C THR A 156 2.15 14.77 -3.52
N GLU A 157 1.74 15.57 -4.49
CA GLU A 157 1.16 16.91 -4.26
C GLU A 157 -0.35 16.85 -4.14
N ARG A 158 -0.97 15.91 -4.84
CA ARG A 158 -2.43 15.70 -4.84
C ARG A 158 -2.75 14.22 -4.90
N ALA A 159 -3.65 13.79 -4.04
CA ALA A 159 -4.14 12.42 -4.07
C ALA A 159 -5.66 12.37 -4.06
N ILE A 160 -6.23 11.34 -4.72
CA ILE A 160 -7.66 11.06 -4.72
C ILE A 160 -7.92 9.59 -4.41
N PHE A 161 -8.72 9.35 -3.39
CA PHE A 161 -9.11 8.02 -2.94
C PHE A 161 -10.60 7.79 -3.17
N GLU A 162 -10.95 6.58 -3.59
CA GLU A 162 -12.32 6.12 -3.62
C GLU A 162 -12.61 5.37 -2.32
N ILE A 163 -13.63 5.80 -1.58
CA ILE A 163 -14.06 5.17 -0.33
C ILE A 163 -15.41 4.52 -0.55
N GLY A 164 -15.45 3.20 -0.45
CA GLY A 164 -16.69 2.42 -0.42
C GLY A 164 -17.21 2.35 1.01
N MET A 165 -18.53 2.39 1.14
CA MET A 165 -19.23 2.18 2.40
C MET A 165 -20.36 1.17 2.18
N ASN A 166 -20.43 0.17 3.02
CA ASN A 166 -21.51 -0.82 3.04
C ASN A 166 -22.33 -0.71 4.33
N THR A 167 -21.70 -0.26 5.42
CA THR A 167 -22.33 -0.16 6.74
C THR A 167 -22.02 1.20 7.39
N PRO A 168 -22.91 1.70 8.27
CA PRO A 168 -22.64 2.88 9.08
C PRO A 168 -21.38 2.71 9.94
N GLY A 169 -20.54 3.76 10.00
CA GLY A 169 -19.34 3.78 10.82
C GLY A 169 -18.03 3.39 10.11
N GLU A 170 -18.06 2.87 8.87
CA GLU A 170 -16.86 2.47 8.14
C GLU A 170 -15.92 3.63 7.76
N ILE A 171 -16.37 4.87 7.82
CA ILE A 171 -15.52 6.05 7.48
C ILE A 171 -14.83 6.63 8.71
N ALA A 172 -15.40 6.47 9.88
CA ALA A 172 -14.84 6.93 11.14
C ALA A 172 -14.50 5.71 12.00
N PRO A 173 -13.27 5.20 11.94
CA PRO A 173 -12.83 4.16 12.86
C PRO A 173 -12.71 4.71 14.28
#